data_6d502c09e595d552c16d744de6522e90
#
_entry.id   6d502c09e595d552c16d744de6522e90
#
_cell.length_a   1.000
_cell.length_b   1.000
_cell.length_c   1.000
_cell.angle_alpha   90.00
_cell.angle_beta   90.00
_cell.angle_gamma   90.00
#
_symmetry.space_group_name_H-M   'P 1'
#
loop_
_entity.id
_entity.type
_entity.pdbx_description
1 polymer ?
#
loop_
_entity_poly.entity_id
_entity_poly.type
_entity_poly.pdbx_seq_one_letter_code
_entity_poly.pdbx_strand_id
1 'polypeptide(L)'
;EEAMSLVKEGIAFEVIPGVTAGLGAAAGFGIPLTYRDQAASTLFITGHQCSQTDSHDWETLSKLDTTLVFYMGMKRIKEIVNGLTRGGKSEDTPVAIVQNATMVNQAIFTSTLGKINRDINKTISRTPSIIIIGEVVNHYSKFQECLNTIPSQMVAPIDDLGFYIWKNQTVTA
;
A
#
# COMPACT_ATOMS: atom_id res chain seq x y z
N GLU A 1 -18.63 10.45 9.27
CA GLU A 1 -19.03 10.82 10.65
C GLU A 1 -18.86 12.33 10.86
N GLU A 2 -17.70 12.93 10.55
CA GLU A 2 -17.38 14.34 10.76
C GLU A 2 -18.38 15.26 10.06
N ALA A 3 -18.64 15.03 8.77
CA ALA A 3 -19.59 15.82 7.98
C ALA A 3 -21.01 15.80 8.59
N MET A 4 -21.44 14.62 9.09
CA MET A 4 -22.75 14.49 9.75
C MET A 4 -22.82 15.24 11.08
N SER A 5 -21.70 15.33 11.80
CA SER A 5 -21.62 16.13 13.02
C SER A 5 -21.75 17.62 12.72
N LEU A 6 -21.06 18.10 11.67
CA LEU A 6 -21.17 19.49 11.21
C LEU A 6 -22.58 19.84 10.75
N VAL A 7 -23.23 18.94 9.99
CA VAL A 7 -24.63 19.11 9.56
C VAL A 7 -25.57 19.27 10.76
N LYS A 8 -25.42 18.44 11.80
CA LYS A 8 -26.25 18.50 13.01
C LYS A 8 -26.13 19.82 13.76
N GLU A 9 -24.93 20.39 13.74
CA GLU A 9 -24.64 21.69 14.38
C GLU A 9 -24.90 22.89 13.46
N GLY A 10 -25.41 22.67 12.24
CA GLY A 10 -25.67 23.73 11.26
C GLY A 10 -24.42 24.45 10.76
N ILE A 11 -23.26 23.80 10.83
CA ILE A 11 -21.97 24.35 10.37
C ILE A 11 -21.79 24.07 8.89
N ALA A 12 -21.55 25.11 8.10
CA ALA A 12 -21.24 24.97 6.68
C ALA A 12 -19.84 24.32 6.51
N PHE A 13 -19.72 23.41 5.56
CA PHE A 13 -18.46 22.74 5.25
C PHE A 13 -18.33 22.44 3.74
N GLU A 14 -17.14 22.16 3.30
CA GLU A 14 -16.81 21.71 1.95
C GLU A 14 -16.06 20.38 2.00
N VAL A 15 -16.32 19.49 1.05
CA VAL A 15 -15.57 18.24 0.89
C VAL A 15 -14.60 18.41 -0.25
N ILE A 16 -13.31 18.44 0.08
CA ILE A 16 -12.22 18.52 -0.89
C ILE A 16 -11.70 17.11 -1.18
N PRO A 17 -11.77 16.62 -2.44
CA PRO A 17 -11.25 15.31 -2.79
C PRO A 17 -9.72 15.26 -2.69
N GLY A 18 -9.19 14.08 -2.39
CA GLY A 18 -7.73 13.87 -2.31
C GLY A 18 -7.33 12.46 -2.72
N VAL A 19 -6.02 12.26 -2.93
CA VAL A 19 -5.45 10.94 -3.22
C VAL A 19 -5.34 10.16 -1.91
N THR A 20 -5.91 8.96 -1.90
CA THR A 20 -5.83 8.10 -0.72
C THR A 20 -4.40 7.57 -0.50
N ALA A 21 -4.01 7.41 0.77
CA ALA A 21 -2.67 6.94 1.15
C ALA A 21 -2.28 5.58 0.52
N GLY A 22 -3.23 4.71 0.25
CA GLY A 22 -2.96 3.44 -0.43
C GLY A 22 -2.47 3.61 -1.87
N LEU A 23 -3.06 4.57 -2.62
CA LEU A 23 -2.57 4.92 -3.96
C LEU A 23 -1.22 5.63 -3.88
N GLY A 24 -1.05 6.56 -2.96
CA GLY A 24 0.22 7.26 -2.75
C GLY A 24 1.36 6.32 -2.39
N ALA A 25 1.11 5.34 -1.50
CA ALA A 25 2.07 4.33 -1.10
C ALA A 25 2.52 3.46 -2.29
N ALA A 26 1.57 3.00 -3.09
CA ALA A 26 1.85 2.18 -4.26
C ALA A 26 2.64 2.95 -5.33
N ALA A 27 2.19 4.17 -5.66
CA ALA A 27 2.82 5.04 -6.65
C ALA A 27 4.26 5.41 -6.27
N GLY A 28 4.51 5.74 -5.01
CA GLY A 28 5.83 6.13 -4.52
C GLY A 28 6.91 5.05 -4.68
N PHE A 29 6.52 3.79 -4.84
CA PHE A 29 7.42 2.66 -5.02
C PHE A 29 7.22 1.89 -6.34
N GLY A 30 6.43 2.43 -7.27
CA GLY A 30 6.21 1.81 -8.57
C GLY A 30 5.47 0.48 -8.50
N ILE A 31 4.62 0.28 -7.49
CA ILE A 31 3.77 -0.91 -7.34
C ILE A 31 2.43 -0.62 -8.03
N PRO A 32 2.09 -1.28 -9.14
CA PRO A 32 0.76 -1.15 -9.72
C PRO A 32 -0.26 -1.87 -8.83
N LEU A 33 -1.34 -1.21 -8.44
CA LEU A 33 -2.38 -1.87 -7.62
C LEU A 33 -3.26 -2.82 -8.43
N THR A 34 -3.33 -2.63 -9.75
CA THR A 34 -3.89 -3.60 -10.71
C THR A 34 -2.86 -3.86 -11.79
N TYR A 35 -2.79 -5.11 -12.27
CA TYR A 35 -1.89 -5.47 -13.36
C TYR A 35 -2.50 -6.61 -14.16
N ARG A 36 -2.33 -6.56 -15.51
CA ARG A 36 -2.86 -7.60 -16.40
C ARG A 36 -2.34 -8.97 -15.96
N ASP A 37 -3.23 -9.96 -15.93
CA ASP A 37 -2.95 -11.37 -15.60
C ASP A 37 -2.47 -11.62 -14.15
N GLN A 38 -2.50 -10.61 -13.25
CA GLN A 38 -2.12 -10.75 -11.85
C GLN A 38 -3.21 -10.29 -10.88
N ALA A 39 -3.77 -9.11 -11.10
CA ALA A 39 -4.84 -8.59 -10.26
C ALA A 39 -5.73 -7.63 -11.07
N ALA A 40 -6.96 -8.03 -11.31
CA ALA A 40 -7.94 -7.21 -12.05
C ALA A 40 -8.59 -6.14 -11.16
N SER A 41 -8.44 -6.24 -9.85
CA SER A 41 -9.08 -5.36 -8.87
C SER A 41 -8.17 -5.06 -7.68
N THR A 42 -8.56 -4.03 -6.92
CA THR A 42 -7.91 -3.65 -5.66
C THR A 42 -8.97 -3.47 -4.60
N LEU A 43 -8.74 -4.03 -3.43
CA LEU A 43 -9.63 -3.89 -2.29
C LEU A 43 -8.93 -3.11 -1.18
N PHE A 44 -9.49 -1.95 -0.83
CA PHE A 44 -9.06 -1.15 0.31
C PHE A 44 -9.80 -1.59 1.57
N ILE A 45 -9.05 -1.98 2.60
CA ILE A 45 -9.58 -2.61 3.81
C ILE A 45 -9.04 -1.89 5.03
N THR A 46 -9.89 -1.63 6.03
CA THR A 46 -9.38 -1.20 7.34
C THR A 46 -8.89 -2.41 8.13
N GLY A 47 -7.67 -2.37 8.62
CA GLY A 47 -7.16 -3.39 9.56
C GLY A 47 -7.64 -3.14 11.00
N HIS A 48 -8.26 -1.98 11.25
CA HIS A 48 -8.87 -1.68 12.55
C HIS A 48 -10.32 -2.20 12.57
N GLN A 49 -10.67 -2.93 13.61
CA GLN A 49 -12.05 -3.38 13.84
C GLN A 49 -12.65 -2.58 14.98
N CYS A 50 -13.89 -2.12 14.80
CA CYS A 50 -14.60 -1.34 15.80
C CYS A 50 -15.21 -2.21 16.91
N SER A 51 -15.34 -3.53 16.71
CA SER A 51 -15.88 -4.46 17.70
C SER A 51 -15.08 -5.79 17.70
N GLN A 52 -15.15 -6.52 18.82
CA GLN A 52 -14.53 -7.85 18.94
C GLN A 52 -15.23 -8.92 18.09
N THR A 53 -16.42 -8.63 17.59
CA THR A 53 -17.25 -9.53 16.79
C THR A 53 -17.10 -9.33 15.29
N ASP A 54 -16.54 -8.20 14.84
CA ASP A 54 -16.32 -7.91 13.42
C ASP A 54 -14.98 -8.49 12.96
N SER A 55 -14.92 -9.78 12.72
CA SER A 55 -13.81 -10.37 11.98
C SER A 55 -14.03 -10.19 10.48
N HIS A 56 -12.97 -9.86 9.74
CA HIS A 56 -13.03 -9.96 8.29
C HIS A 56 -13.37 -11.39 7.87
N ASP A 57 -14.12 -11.55 6.80
CA ASP A 57 -14.30 -12.84 6.14
C ASP A 57 -12.98 -13.24 5.44
N TRP A 58 -12.07 -13.81 6.24
CA TRP A 58 -10.75 -14.21 5.78
C TRP A 58 -10.80 -15.27 4.68
N GLU A 59 -11.81 -16.14 4.72
CA GLU A 59 -11.99 -17.17 3.71
C GLU A 59 -12.32 -16.55 2.35
N THR A 60 -13.26 -15.62 2.30
CA THR A 60 -13.57 -14.87 1.07
C THR A 60 -12.38 -14.05 0.61
N LEU A 61 -11.75 -13.25 1.51
CA LEU A 61 -10.61 -12.41 1.15
C LEU A 61 -9.42 -13.19 0.61
N SER A 62 -9.17 -14.39 1.13
CA SER A 62 -8.04 -15.22 0.68
C SER A 62 -8.23 -15.80 -0.72
N LYS A 63 -9.47 -16.03 -1.14
CA LYS A 63 -9.82 -16.60 -2.46
C LYS A 63 -9.89 -15.55 -3.56
N LEU A 64 -9.95 -14.27 -3.20
CA LEU A 64 -10.02 -13.20 -4.21
C LEU A 64 -8.69 -13.07 -4.97
N ASP A 65 -8.81 -13.01 -6.30
CA ASP A 65 -7.71 -12.63 -7.21
C ASP A 65 -7.65 -11.11 -7.32
N THR A 66 -7.21 -10.47 -6.23
CA THR A 66 -7.22 -9.02 -6.04
C THR A 66 -6.04 -8.58 -5.21
N THR A 67 -5.58 -7.36 -5.42
CA THR A 67 -4.63 -6.72 -4.51
C THR A 67 -5.35 -6.25 -3.25
N LEU A 68 -4.87 -6.67 -2.09
CA LEU A 68 -5.41 -6.23 -0.80
C LEU A 68 -4.55 -5.10 -0.25
N VAL A 69 -5.18 -3.98 0.10
CA VAL A 69 -4.51 -2.79 0.66
C VAL A 69 -5.10 -2.49 2.03
N PHE A 70 -4.33 -2.76 3.09
CA PHE A 70 -4.78 -2.56 4.46
C PHE A 70 -4.32 -1.23 5.02
N TYR A 71 -5.29 -0.48 5.54
CA TYR A 71 -5.09 0.71 6.36
C TYR A 71 -5.11 0.34 7.84
N MET A 72 -4.31 1.02 8.65
CA MET A 72 -4.26 0.81 10.11
C MET A 72 -3.99 -0.66 10.51
N GLY A 73 -3.38 -1.46 9.61
CA GLY A 73 -3.19 -2.90 9.78
C GLY A 73 -1.99 -3.28 10.66
N MET A 74 -1.05 -2.37 10.93
CA MET A 74 0.23 -2.74 11.56
C MET A 74 0.09 -3.37 12.93
N LYS A 75 -0.82 -2.88 13.78
CA LYS A 75 -1.08 -3.45 15.11
C LYS A 75 -1.67 -4.87 15.05
N ARG A 76 -2.28 -5.21 13.92
CA ARG A 76 -2.97 -6.48 13.70
C ARG A 76 -2.34 -7.31 12.57
N ILE A 77 -1.13 -7.00 12.16
CA ILE A 77 -0.46 -7.67 11.04
C ILE A 77 -0.44 -9.19 11.21
N LYS A 78 -0.18 -9.68 12.43
CA LYS A 78 -0.19 -11.13 12.73
C LYS A 78 -1.56 -11.75 12.49
N GLU A 79 -2.63 -11.05 12.83
CA GLU A 79 -4.00 -11.51 12.62
C GLU A 79 -4.36 -11.49 11.14
N ILE A 80 -4.02 -10.43 10.42
CA ILE A 80 -4.21 -10.33 8.96
C ILE A 80 -3.53 -11.49 8.25
N VAL A 81 -2.25 -11.73 8.56
CA VAL A 81 -1.46 -12.82 7.96
C VAL A 81 -2.09 -14.17 8.29
N ASN A 82 -2.37 -14.44 9.57
CA ASN A 82 -2.96 -15.71 10.00
C ASN A 82 -4.35 -15.92 9.42
N GLY A 83 -5.15 -14.86 9.30
CA GLY A 83 -6.48 -14.94 8.70
C GLY A 83 -6.40 -15.33 7.22
N LEU A 84 -5.57 -14.62 6.45
CA LEU A 84 -5.39 -14.91 5.03
C LEU A 84 -4.80 -16.29 4.75
N THR A 85 -3.78 -16.72 5.50
CA THR A 85 -3.17 -18.05 5.30
C THR A 85 -4.12 -19.17 5.70
N ARG A 86 -4.84 -19.05 6.82
CA ARG A 86 -5.88 -20.03 7.20
C ARG A 86 -7.03 -20.07 6.20
N GLY A 87 -7.38 -18.94 5.59
CA GLY A 87 -8.39 -18.86 4.53
C GLY A 87 -7.94 -19.46 3.21
N GLY A 88 -6.65 -19.83 3.07
CA GLY A 88 -6.10 -20.53 1.91
C GLY A 88 -5.22 -19.69 0.99
N LYS A 89 -4.92 -18.42 1.34
CA LYS A 89 -3.95 -17.63 0.56
C LYS A 89 -2.54 -18.19 0.75
N SER A 90 -1.79 -18.32 -0.35
CA SER A 90 -0.43 -18.88 -0.35
C SER A 90 0.50 -18.13 0.60
N GLU A 91 1.32 -18.85 1.36
CA GLU A 91 2.39 -18.27 2.17
C GLU A 91 3.46 -17.54 1.35
N ASP A 92 3.59 -17.89 0.06
CA ASP A 92 4.51 -17.22 -0.87
C ASP A 92 3.94 -15.91 -1.43
N THR A 93 2.65 -15.59 -1.16
CA THR A 93 2.04 -14.32 -1.62
C THR A 93 2.86 -13.14 -1.11
N PRO A 94 3.32 -12.25 -2.04
CA PRO A 94 4.14 -11.11 -1.70
C PRO A 94 3.40 -10.08 -0.86
N VAL A 95 4.13 -9.46 0.07
CA VAL A 95 3.66 -8.41 0.98
C VAL A 95 4.62 -7.23 0.93
N ALA A 96 4.10 -6.03 0.81
CA ALA A 96 4.85 -4.79 1.03
C ALA A 96 4.25 -4.01 2.21
N ILE A 97 5.11 -3.48 3.07
CA ILE A 97 4.76 -2.50 4.10
C ILE A 97 5.41 -1.19 3.72
N VAL A 98 4.60 -0.19 3.41
CA VAL A 98 5.06 1.16 3.07
C VAL A 98 4.81 2.07 4.26
N GLN A 99 5.88 2.64 4.81
CA GLN A 99 5.86 3.58 5.92
C GLN A 99 6.01 5.01 5.42
N ASN A 100 5.35 5.97 6.06
CA ASN A 100 5.45 7.41 5.75
C ASN A 100 5.32 7.69 4.25
N ALA A 101 4.39 7.00 3.57
CA ALA A 101 4.19 7.14 2.13
C ALA A 101 4.07 8.62 1.74
N THR A 102 4.72 9.01 0.65
CA THR A 102 4.78 10.38 0.11
C THR A 102 5.54 11.41 0.96
N MET A 103 6.24 10.97 2.00
CA MET A 103 7.08 11.85 2.83
C MET A 103 8.57 11.62 2.51
N VAL A 104 9.43 12.59 2.86
CA VAL A 104 10.89 12.49 2.65
C VAL A 104 11.54 11.29 3.33
N ASN A 105 10.95 10.78 4.41
CA ASN A 105 11.40 9.60 5.13
C ASN A 105 10.55 8.36 4.83
N GLN A 106 9.92 8.30 3.66
CA GLN A 106 9.19 7.11 3.24
C GLN A 106 10.12 5.91 3.12
N ALA A 107 9.61 4.75 3.46
CA ALA A 107 10.35 3.50 3.40
C ALA A 107 9.43 2.34 3.00
N ILE A 108 9.98 1.37 2.30
CA ILE A 108 9.28 0.13 1.97
C ILE A 108 10.03 -1.06 2.53
N PHE A 109 9.27 -2.05 2.96
CA PHE A 109 9.76 -3.36 3.33
C PHE A 109 8.94 -4.42 2.61
N THR A 110 9.60 -5.36 1.95
CA THR A 110 8.96 -6.44 1.21
C THR A 110 9.31 -7.81 1.81
N SER A 111 8.33 -8.71 1.83
CA SER A 111 8.46 -10.08 2.30
C SER A 111 7.34 -10.93 1.68
N THR A 112 7.05 -12.10 2.24
CA THR A 112 5.89 -12.93 1.90
C THR A 112 5.00 -13.15 3.12
N LEU A 113 3.76 -13.59 2.92
CA LEU A 113 2.83 -13.87 4.02
C LEU A 113 3.43 -14.84 5.04
N GLY A 114 4.10 -15.90 4.60
CA GLY A 114 4.71 -16.89 5.48
C GLY A 114 5.92 -16.38 6.28
N LYS A 115 6.56 -15.30 5.84
CA LYS A 115 7.79 -14.78 6.45
C LYS A 115 7.59 -13.47 7.20
N ILE A 116 6.61 -12.65 6.81
CA ILE A 116 6.45 -11.27 7.26
C ILE A 116 6.42 -11.14 8.80
N ASN A 117 5.74 -12.05 9.49
CA ASN A 117 5.64 -12.01 10.96
C ASN A 117 6.98 -12.20 11.68
N ARG A 118 7.91 -12.94 11.07
CA ARG A 118 9.27 -13.14 11.58
C ARG A 118 10.19 -11.98 11.20
N ASP A 119 10.01 -11.47 9.98
CA ASP A 119 10.91 -10.49 9.38
C ASP A 119 10.63 -9.06 9.88
N ILE A 120 9.42 -8.78 10.38
CA ILE A 120 9.08 -7.50 11.00
C ILE A 120 9.92 -7.27 12.26
N ASN A 121 10.65 -6.18 12.26
CA ASN A 121 11.36 -5.67 13.41
C ASN A 121 10.72 -4.38 13.96
N LYS A 122 11.23 -3.83 15.07
CA LYS A 122 10.72 -2.60 15.68
C LYS A 122 10.78 -1.37 14.75
N THR A 123 11.69 -1.36 13.79
CA THR A 123 11.84 -0.26 12.84
C THR A 123 10.73 -0.27 11.81
N ILE A 124 10.35 -1.46 11.33
CA ILE A 124 9.30 -1.65 10.32
C ILE A 124 7.90 -1.54 10.93
N SER A 125 7.75 -1.70 12.23
CA SER A 125 6.46 -1.64 12.92
C SER A 125 5.93 -0.22 13.16
N ARG A 126 6.56 0.81 12.62
CA ARG A 126 6.15 2.21 12.82
C ARG A 126 4.93 2.57 11.99
N THR A 127 4.12 3.47 12.53
CA THR A 127 2.98 4.10 11.84
C THR A 127 3.29 5.57 11.53
N PRO A 128 2.70 6.15 10.48
CA PRO A 128 1.68 5.60 9.60
C PRO A 128 2.25 4.61 8.58
N SER A 129 1.48 3.55 8.26
CA SER A 129 1.89 2.53 7.30
C SER A 129 0.69 1.98 6.51
N ILE A 130 0.95 1.61 5.27
CA ILE A 130 0.04 0.87 4.39
C ILE A 130 0.64 -0.52 4.15
N ILE A 131 -0.21 -1.56 4.20
CA ILE A 131 0.18 -2.93 3.86
C ILE A 131 -0.46 -3.30 2.53
N ILE A 132 0.35 -3.72 1.56
CA ILE A 132 -0.10 -4.16 0.23
C ILE A 132 0.22 -5.65 0.11
N ILE A 133 -0.78 -6.46 -0.25
CA ILE A 133 -0.65 -7.92 -0.35
C ILE A 133 -1.14 -8.36 -1.73
N GLY A 134 -0.30 -9.07 -2.47
CA GLY A 134 -0.61 -9.60 -3.79
C GLY A 134 0.60 -9.65 -4.72
N GLU A 135 0.46 -10.36 -5.84
CA GLU A 135 1.53 -10.57 -6.82
C GLU A 135 2.11 -9.27 -7.40
N VAL A 136 1.31 -8.21 -7.40
CA VAL A 136 1.72 -6.88 -7.89
C VAL A 136 2.92 -6.30 -7.12
N VAL A 137 3.15 -6.75 -5.88
CA VAL A 137 4.30 -6.31 -5.06
C VAL A 137 5.64 -6.68 -5.72
N ASN A 138 5.68 -7.77 -6.50
CA ASN A 138 6.88 -8.19 -7.24
C ASN A 138 7.32 -7.17 -8.30
N HIS A 139 6.44 -6.25 -8.70
CA HIS A 139 6.81 -5.18 -9.63
C HIS A 139 7.73 -4.14 -9.01
N TYR A 140 7.77 -4.03 -7.68
CA TYR A 140 8.71 -3.14 -6.99
C TYR A 140 10.17 -3.41 -7.37
N SER A 141 10.63 -4.66 -7.25
CA SER A 141 12.02 -5.01 -7.62
C SER A 141 12.29 -4.78 -9.10
N LYS A 142 11.38 -5.18 -9.98
CA LYS A 142 11.49 -4.93 -11.42
C LYS A 142 11.57 -3.43 -11.76
N PHE A 143 10.75 -2.62 -11.08
CA PHE A 143 10.78 -1.17 -11.25
C PHE A 143 12.11 -0.57 -10.80
N GLN A 144 12.64 -1.00 -9.66
CA GLN A 144 13.95 -0.57 -9.17
C GLN A 144 15.09 -0.97 -10.14
N GLU A 145 15.06 -2.19 -10.68
CA GLU A 145 16.00 -2.63 -11.70
C GLU A 145 15.96 -1.72 -12.94
N CYS A 146 14.76 -1.42 -13.44
CA CYS A 146 14.58 -0.49 -14.56
C CYS A 146 15.14 0.91 -14.24
N LEU A 147 14.88 1.46 -13.06
CA LEU A 147 15.41 2.76 -12.66
C LEU A 147 16.94 2.78 -12.63
N ASN A 148 17.58 1.71 -12.19
CA ASN A 148 19.04 1.60 -12.15
C ASN A 148 19.68 1.54 -13.54
N THR A 149 18.91 1.18 -14.58
CA THR A 149 19.39 1.15 -15.98
C THR A 149 19.23 2.49 -16.69
N ILE A 150 18.42 3.39 -16.14
CA ILE A 150 18.19 4.72 -16.73
C ILE A 150 19.38 5.63 -16.40
N PRO A 151 19.99 6.31 -17.41
CA PRO A 151 21.05 7.25 -17.15
C PRO A 151 20.61 8.32 -16.13
N SER A 152 21.48 8.61 -15.15
CA SER A 152 21.19 9.57 -14.07
C SER A 152 20.75 10.97 -14.56
N GLN A 153 21.07 11.33 -15.81
CA GLN A 153 20.64 12.55 -16.47
C GLN A 153 19.14 12.56 -16.84
N MET A 154 18.50 11.39 -16.92
CA MET A 154 17.07 11.21 -17.24
C MET A 154 16.19 11.06 -16.01
N VAL A 155 16.79 10.77 -14.86
CA VAL A 155 16.09 10.68 -13.58
C VAL A 155 16.29 12.02 -12.89
N ALA A 156 15.23 12.78 -12.70
CA ALA A 156 15.32 13.98 -11.88
C ALA A 156 15.68 13.57 -10.44
N PRO A 157 16.49 14.36 -9.73
CA PRO A 157 16.68 14.13 -8.31
C PRO A 157 15.31 14.09 -7.62
N ILE A 158 15.18 13.23 -6.63
CA ILE A 158 14.03 13.23 -5.72
C ILE A 158 13.94 14.67 -5.21
N ASP A 159 12.82 15.35 -5.45
CA ASP A 159 12.60 16.64 -4.84
C ASP A 159 12.50 16.49 -3.32
N ASP A 160 12.47 17.60 -2.59
CA ASP A 160 12.34 17.62 -1.13
C ASP A 160 11.07 16.90 -0.62
N LEU A 161 10.15 16.55 -1.53
CA LEU A 161 8.91 15.81 -1.26
C LEU A 161 9.06 14.30 -1.50
N GLY A 162 10.21 13.82 -1.97
CA GLY A 162 10.48 12.39 -2.16
C GLY A 162 9.84 11.75 -3.40
N PHE A 163 9.37 12.55 -4.34
CA PHE A 163 8.81 12.06 -5.59
C PHE A 163 9.86 11.99 -6.70
N TYR A 164 9.80 10.95 -7.55
CA TYR A 164 10.54 10.90 -8.80
C TYR A 164 9.85 11.83 -9.81
N ILE A 165 10.50 12.94 -10.16
CA ILE A 165 10.03 13.79 -11.23
C ILE A 165 10.69 13.31 -12.52
N TRP A 166 9.91 12.74 -13.43
CA TRP A 166 10.35 12.51 -14.81
C TRP A 166 10.52 13.87 -15.48
N LYS A 167 11.75 14.28 -15.76
CA LYS A 167 11.95 15.44 -16.66
C LYS A 167 11.56 14.98 -18.06
N ASN A 168 10.37 15.39 -18.51
CA ASN A 168 10.03 15.37 -19.92
C ASN A 168 11.09 16.22 -20.64
N GLN A 169 12.04 15.58 -21.31
CA GLN A 169 12.72 16.27 -22.39
C GLN A 169 11.65 16.55 -23.44
N THR A 170 11.37 17.82 -23.66
CA THR A 170 10.60 18.28 -24.82
C THR A 170 11.31 17.69 -26.04
N VAL A 171 10.70 16.72 -26.67
CA VAL A 171 11.13 16.27 -28.00
C VAL A 171 10.80 17.44 -28.91
N THR A 172 11.81 18.28 -29.19
CA THR A 172 11.74 19.24 -30.28
C THR A 172 11.68 18.43 -31.56
N ALA A 173 10.52 18.55 -32.24
CA ALA A 173 10.31 18.00 -33.58
C ALA A 173 11.30 18.58 -34.58
#